data_0e7424f06e945272e017100835d6288a
#
_entry.id   0e7424f06e945272e017100835d6288a
#
_cell.length_a   1.000
_cell.length_b   1.000
_cell.length_c   1.000
_cell.angle_alpha   90.00
_cell.angle_beta   90.00
_cell.angle_gamma   90.00
#
_symmetry.space_group_name_H-M   'P 1'
#
loop_
_entity.id
_entity.type
_entity.pdbx_description
1 polymer ?
#
loop_
_entity_poly.entity_id
_entity_poly.type
_entity_poly.pdbx_seq_one_letter_code
_entity_poly.pdbx_strand_id
1 'polypeptide(L)'
;MSAPVVSVRNLHKSFGDLEVLRGIDIDIASGEVVVVFGRSGSGKSTFLRCINFLEDPTQGEIDVAGISVAAGLPTRQRRKQIRQLRTRCGMVFQQFNLFPHMAVIDNVMEAPLRVGKEPQKEVRERSLQLLADVGMSDKADEHPIRLSGGQQQRVAIARALAMRPQVMLFDEPTSALDPELIHEVLAVMKRLADSHSTTMIVVTHEMGFAREVASRMCFFHDGRILEQGTPEQLFSAPASPETKRFLDAVI
;
A
#
# COMPACT_ATOMS: atom_id res chain seq x y z
N MET A 1 -8.94 -19.06 -14.60
CA MET A 1 -8.29 -18.13 -13.65
C MET A 1 -8.93 -16.76 -13.85
N SER A 2 -9.37 -16.09 -12.79
CA SER A 2 -9.89 -14.71 -12.88
C SER A 2 -8.76 -13.77 -13.30
N ALA A 3 -9.10 -12.69 -14.04
CA ALA A 3 -8.13 -11.68 -14.41
C ALA A 3 -7.51 -11.05 -13.14
N PRO A 4 -6.20 -10.71 -13.14
CA PRO A 4 -5.55 -10.08 -12.01
C PRO A 4 -6.16 -8.69 -11.75
N VAL A 5 -6.25 -8.27 -10.48
CA VAL A 5 -6.70 -6.92 -10.13
C VAL A 5 -5.59 -5.89 -10.27
N VAL A 6 -4.33 -6.31 -10.15
CA VAL A 6 -3.15 -5.49 -10.50
C VAL A 6 -2.30 -6.28 -11.48
N SER A 7 -1.94 -5.66 -12.59
CA SER A 7 -1.00 -6.20 -13.56
C SER A 7 0.06 -5.15 -13.87
N VAL A 8 1.32 -5.52 -13.72
CA VAL A 8 2.47 -4.67 -14.03
C VAL A 8 3.31 -5.37 -15.08
N ARG A 9 3.68 -4.66 -16.14
CA ARG A 9 4.45 -5.21 -17.27
C ARG A 9 5.64 -4.33 -17.59
N ASN A 10 6.82 -4.97 -17.57
CA ASN A 10 8.12 -4.37 -17.93
C ASN A 10 8.31 -2.99 -17.31
N LEU A 11 8.06 -2.89 -15.98
CA LEU A 11 8.09 -1.60 -15.28
C LEU A 11 9.52 -1.16 -15.02
N HIS A 12 9.88 0.00 -15.55
CA HIS A 12 11.14 0.69 -15.29
C HIS A 12 10.92 2.05 -14.66
N LYS A 13 11.83 2.44 -13.78
CA LYS A 13 11.88 3.80 -13.22
C LYS A 13 13.31 4.24 -13.06
N SER A 14 13.62 5.40 -13.67
CA SER A 14 14.89 6.09 -13.48
C SER A 14 14.69 7.47 -12.86
N PHE A 15 15.65 7.91 -12.08
CA PHE A 15 15.81 9.28 -11.57
C PHE A 15 17.13 9.82 -12.11
N GLY A 16 17.05 10.64 -13.16
CA GLY A 16 18.25 10.99 -13.94
C GLY A 16 18.88 9.73 -14.52
N ASP A 17 20.18 9.54 -14.26
CA ASP A 17 20.95 8.38 -14.74
C ASP A 17 20.81 7.13 -13.86
N LEU A 18 20.20 7.25 -12.69
CA LEU A 18 20.02 6.15 -11.76
C LEU A 18 18.75 5.35 -12.08
N GLU A 19 18.90 4.15 -12.63
CA GLU A 19 17.80 3.22 -12.82
C GLU A 19 17.50 2.46 -11.51
N VAL A 20 16.33 2.72 -10.93
CA VAL A 20 15.89 2.16 -9.65
C VAL A 20 15.00 0.92 -9.84
N LEU A 21 14.14 0.90 -10.85
CA LEU A 21 13.35 -0.29 -11.22
C LEU A 21 13.76 -0.76 -12.61
N ARG A 22 13.96 -2.08 -12.75
CA ARG A 22 14.66 -2.69 -13.89
C ARG A 22 13.84 -3.82 -14.50
N GLY A 23 12.67 -3.50 -15.08
CA GLY A 23 11.80 -4.46 -15.75
C GLY A 23 11.08 -5.38 -14.77
N ILE A 24 10.13 -4.84 -14.00
CA ILE A 24 9.33 -5.61 -13.07
C ILE A 24 8.05 -6.08 -13.78
N ASP A 25 7.78 -7.38 -13.68
CA ASP A 25 6.56 -8.03 -14.13
C ASP A 25 5.91 -8.73 -12.93
N ILE A 26 4.63 -8.40 -12.66
CA ILE A 26 3.86 -9.05 -11.60
C ILE A 26 2.37 -8.97 -11.86
N ASP A 27 1.65 -10.08 -11.58
CA ASP A 27 0.20 -10.14 -11.51
C ASP A 27 -0.23 -10.40 -10.07
N ILE A 28 -1.26 -9.69 -9.62
CA ILE A 28 -1.82 -9.82 -8.28
C ILE A 28 -3.32 -10.10 -8.41
N ALA A 29 -3.75 -11.21 -7.82
CA ALA A 29 -5.14 -11.62 -7.82
C ALA A 29 -6.00 -10.77 -6.86
N SER A 30 -7.31 -10.73 -7.11
CA SER A 30 -8.24 -10.08 -6.18
C SER A 30 -8.24 -10.78 -4.81
N GLY A 31 -8.15 -10.01 -3.74
CA GLY A 31 -8.09 -10.51 -2.36
C GLY A 31 -6.72 -11.06 -1.95
N GLU A 32 -5.72 -11.04 -2.82
CA GLU A 32 -4.36 -11.47 -2.51
C GLU A 32 -3.64 -10.43 -1.62
N VAL A 33 -2.89 -10.92 -0.63
CA VAL A 33 -1.98 -10.11 0.18
C VAL A 33 -0.55 -10.39 -0.26
N VAL A 34 0.05 -9.41 -0.96
CA VAL A 34 1.44 -9.50 -1.43
C VAL A 34 2.33 -8.66 -0.53
N VAL A 35 3.30 -9.29 0.13
CA VAL A 35 4.33 -8.60 0.91
C VAL A 35 5.59 -8.44 0.07
N VAL A 36 6.06 -7.20 -0.04
CA VAL A 36 7.29 -6.81 -0.72
C VAL A 36 8.34 -6.49 0.32
N PHE A 37 9.45 -7.23 0.31
CA PHE A 37 10.53 -7.09 1.28
C PHE A 37 11.90 -7.08 0.60
N GLY A 38 12.96 -6.68 1.34
CA GLY A 38 14.31 -6.57 0.82
C GLY A 38 15.08 -5.39 1.41
N ARG A 39 16.34 -5.24 1.05
CA ARG A 39 17.24 -4.20 1.59
C ARG A 39 16.71 -2.79 1.34
N SER A 40 17.11 -1.84 2.20
CA SER A 40 16.87 -0.42 1.95
C SER A 40 17.50 -0.01 0.61
N GLY A 41 16.83 0.85 -0.15
CA GLY A 41 17.29 1.29 -1.47
C GLY A 41 17.05 0.29 -2.62
N SER A 42 16.46 -0.89 -2.40
CA SER A 42 16.21 -1.87 -3.47
C SER A 42 15.06 -1.50 -4.43
N GLY A 43 14.34 -0.39 -4.19
CA GLY A 43 13.28 0.09 -5.07
C GLY A 43 11.85 -0.22 -4.62
N LYS A 44 11.61 -0.83 -3.45
CA LYS A 44 10.29 -1.25 -2.94
C LYS A 44 9.25 -0.11 -2.90
N SER A 45 9.58 0.99 -2.22
CA SER A 45 8.69 2.16 -2.11
C SER A 45 8.48 2.83 -3.48
N THR A 46 9.51 2.86 -4.32
CA THR A 46 9.41 3.36 -5.70
C THR A 46 8.45 2.50 -6.52
N PHE A 47 8.54 1.17 -6.42
CA PHE A 47 7.61 0.24 -7.05
C PHE A 47 6.17 0.51 -6.61
N LEU A 48 5.94 0.59 -5.29
CA LEU A 48 4.61 0.84 -4.75
C LEU A 48 4.03 2.17 -5.22
N ARG A 49 4.86 3.24 -5.25
CA ARG A 49 4.47 4.57 -5.71
C ARG A 49 4.25 4.65 -7.22
N CYS A 50 4.88 3.77 -8.00
CA CYS A 50 4.59 3.65 -9.43
C CYS A 50 3.20 3.07 -9.67
N ILE A 51 2.73 2.10 -8.87
CA ILE A 51 1.42 1.45 -9.04
C ILE A 51 0.28 2.48 -9.06
N ASN A 52 0.35 3.53 -8.21
CA ASN A 52 -0.65 4.59 -8.18
C ASN A 52 -0.22 5.88 -8.89
N PHE A 53 0.88 5.84 -9.64
CA PHE A 53 1.45 6.98 -10.36
C PHE A 53 1.80 8.19 -9.47
N LEU A 54 2.08 8.01 -8.17
CA LEU A 54 2.76 9.03 -7.37
C LEU A 54 4.17 9.26 -7.90
N GLU A 55 4.85 8.18 -8.27
CA GLU A 55 6.04 8.20 -9.10
C GLU A 55 5.66 7.78 -10.52
N ASP A 56 6.01 8.62 -11.48
CA ASP A 56 5.73 8.34 -12.89
C ASP A 56 6.75 7.33 -13.43
N PRO A 57 6.34 6.13 -13.87
CA PRO A 57 7.26 5.16 -14.45
C PRO A 57 7.92 5.69 -15.72
N THR A 58 9.17 5.28 -15.97
CA THR A 58 9.89 5.64 -17.20
C THR A 58 9.43 4.79 -18.39
N GLN A 59 9.17 3.49 -18.15
CA GLN A 59 8.67 2.52 -19.14
C GLN A 59 7.73 1.51 -18.47
N GLY A 60 7.00 0.79 -19.31
CA GLY A 60 6.09 -0.27 -18.88
C GLY A 60 4.64 0.14 -18.85
N GLU A 61 3.81 -0.77 -18.37
CA GLU A 61 2.37 -0.59 -18.28
C GLU A 61 1.87 -1.09 -16.93
N ILE A 62 0.92 -0.37 -16.35
CA ILE A 62 0.28 -0.72 -15.09
C ILE A 62 -1.23 -0.73 -15.31
N ASP A 63 -1.86 -1.86 -15.00
CA ASP A 63 -3.31 -1.99 -14.89
C ASP A 63 -3.70 -2.15 -13.43
N VAL A 64 -4.69 -1.39 -12.99
CA VAL A 64 -5.33 -1.59 -11.69
C VAL A 64 -6.84 -1.60 -11.89
N ALA A 65 -7.44 -2.72 -11.57
CA ALA A 65 -8.90 -2.91 -11.63
C ALA A 65 -9.48 -2.56 -13.01
N GLY A 66 -8.79 -2.97 -14.09
CA GLY A 66 -9.18 -2.75 -15.47
C GLY A 66 -8.90 -1.33 -16.00
N ILE A 67 -8.13 -0.54 -15.26
CA ILE A 67 -7.68 0.78 -15.71
C ILE A 67 -6.19 0.68 -16.04
N SER A 68 -5.89 0.55 -17.34
CA SER A 68 -4.54 0.42 -17.86
C SER A 68 -3.94 1.78 -18.21
N VAL A 69 -2.69 2.00 -17.77
CA VAL A 69 -1.93 3.23 -18.03
C VAL A 69 -0.51 2.87 -18.44
N ALA A 70 -0.15 3.22 -19.68
CA ALA A 70 1.22 3.05 -20.15
C ALA A 70 2.12 4.21 -19.69
N ALA A 71 3.37 3.90 -19.35
CA ALA A 71 4.42 4.86 -19.08
C ALA A 71 4.90 5.57 -20.37
N GLY A 72 5.69 6.63 -20.21
CA GLY A 72 6.35 7.31 -21.33
C GLY A 72 5.45 8.24 -22.18
N LEU A 73 4.13 8.12 -22.10
CA LEU A 73 3.22 9.05 -22.75
C LEU A 73 3.14 10.37 -21.97
N PRO A 74 2.92 11.52 -22.63
CA PRO A 74 2.71 12.80 -21.96
C PRO A 74 1.61 12.70 -20.89
N THR A 75 1.88 13.20 -19.67
CA THR A 75 0.96 13.13 -18.52
C THR A 75 -0.44 13.69 -18.87
N ARG A 76 -0.53 14.69 -19.76
CA ARG A 76 -1.81 15.26 -20.19
C ARG A 76 -2.72 14.23 -20.86
N GLN A 77 -2.15 13.27 -21.64
CA GLN A 77 -2.93 12.25 -22.36
C GLN A 77 -3.49 11.18 -21.40
N ARG A 78 -2.75 10.81 -20.35
CA ARG A 78 -3.13 9.76 -19.39
C ARG A 78 -3.71 10.29 -18.07
N ARG A 79 -3.80 11.63 -17.91
CA ARG A 79 -4.26 12.27 -16.65
C ARG A 79 -5.62 11.77 -16.16
N LYS A 80 -6.55 11.52 -17.09
CA LYS A 80 -7.89 11.00 -16.77
C LYS A 80 -7.80 9.57 -16.24
N GLN A 81 -7.04 8.71 -16.90
CA GLN A 81 -6.83 7.30 -16.50
C GLN A 81 -6.12 7.23 -15.14
N ILE A 82 -5.05 8.02 -14.93
CA ILE A 82 -4.35 8.09 -13.64
C ILE A 82 -5.31 8.52 -12.51
N ARG A 83 -6.16 9.51 -12.74
CA ARG A 83 -7.17 9.92 -11.76
C ARG A 83 -8.13 8.78 -11.42
N GLN A 84 -8.64 8.08 -12.44
CA GLN A 84 -9.53 6.94 -12.24
C GLN A 84 -8.82 5.80 -11.50
N LEU A 85 -7.57 5.47 -11.89
CA LEU A 85 -6.75 4.46 -11.23
C LEU A 85 -6.57 4.78 -9.74
N ARG A 86 -6.25 6.04 -9.41
CA ARG A 86 -6.09 6.49 -8.01
C ARG A 86 -7.36 6.35 -7.17
N THR A 87 -8.54 6.37 -7.75
CA THR A 87 -9.79 6.08 -7.00
C THR A 87 -9.96 4.60 -6.68
N ARG A 88 -9.22 3.72 -7.36
CA ARG A 88 -9.19 2.28 -7.09
C ARG A 88 -8.11 1.87 -6.10
N CYS A 89 -7.18 2.78 -5.81
CA CYS A 89 -6.04 2.55 -4.91
C CYS A 89 -6.18 3.40 -3.65
N GLY A 90 -6.19 2.76 -2.48
CA GLY A 90 -5.90 3.43 -1.21
C GLY A 90 -4.38 3.35 -0.95
N MET A 91 -3.79 4.40 -0.39
CA MET A 91 -2.38 4.37 -0.01
C MET A 91 -2.18 4.87 1.42
N VAL A 92 -1.40 4.10 2.16
CA VAL A 92 -0.95 4.39 3.52
C VAL A 92 0.56 4.55 3.49
N PHE A 93 1.05 5.67 3.99
CA PHE A 93 2.46 6.05 3.95
C PHE A 93 3.14 5.78 5.29
N GLN A 94 4.46 5.73 5.27
CA GLN A 94 5.31 5.71 6.46
C GLN A 94 5.06 6.91 7.37
N GLN A 95 5.00 8.11 6.79
CA GLN A 95 4.52 9.32 7.47
C GLN A 95 3.01 9.40 7.27
N PHE A 96 2.26 9.59 8.32
CA PHE A 96 0.79 9.48 8.36
C PHE A 96 0.08 10.40 7.36
N ASN A 97 0.69 11.56 7.04
CA ASN A 97 0.22 12.55 6.06
C ASN A 97 -1.23 13.01 6.29
N LEU A 98 -1.66 13.05 7.56
CA LEU A 98 -2.96 13.62 7.91
C LEU A 98 -2.93 15.15 7.72
N PHE A 99 -4.07 15.73 7.36
CA PHE A 99 -4.25 17.17 7.28
C PHE A 99 -4.30 17.75 8.71
N PRO A 100 -3.28 18.47 9.17
CA PRO A 100 -3.16 18.86 10.58
C PRO A 100 -4.21 19.89 11.03
N HIS A 101 -4.78 20.62 10.08
CA HIS A 101 -5.82 21.63 10.28
C HIS A 101 -7.24 21.10 10.24
N MET A 102 -7.42 19.81 10.01
CA MET A 102 -8.72 19.12 9.93
C MET A 102 -8.87 18.16 11.10
N ALA A 103 -10.09 18.01 11.61
CA ALA A 103 -10.41 16.96 12.57
C ALA A 103 -10.21 15.56 11.97
N VAL A 104 -10.12 14.55 12.82
CA VAL A 104 -9.95 13.14 12.40
C VAL A 104 -11.06 12.71 11.45
N ILE A 105 -12.31 12.99 11.80
CA ILE A 105 -13.46 12.64 10.95
C ILE A 105 -13.38 13.35 9.59
N ASP A 106 -12.99 14.62 9.55
CA ASP A 106 -12.87 15.39 8.32
C ASP A 106 -11.74 14.86 7.43
N ASN A 107 -10.62 14.43 8.02
CA ASN A 107 -9.55 13.75 7.29
C ASN A 107 -10.06 12.51 6.54
N VAL A 108 -10.94 11.72 7.16
CA VAL A 108 -11.50 10.51 6.55
C VAL A 108 -12.56 10.85 5.49
N MET A 109 -13.34 11.90 5.71
CA MET A 109 -14.43 12.32 4.82
C MET A 109 -13.96 13.06 3.56
N GLU A 110 -12.78 13.70 3.58
CA GLU A 110 -12.35 14.67 2.55
C GLU A 110 -12.35 14.08 1.14
N ALA A 111 -11.72 12.93 0.94
CA ALA A 111 -11.62 12.32 -0.39
C ALA A 111 -12.98 11.85 -0.94
N PRO A 112 -13.84 11.13 -0.20
CA PRO A 112 -15.19 10.78 -0.65
C PRO A 112 -16.05 12.00 -1.03
N LEU A 113 -15.96 13.09 -0.26
CA LEU A 113 -16.71 14.30 -0.57
C LEU A 113 -16.18 15.04 -1.80
N ARG A 114 -14.84 15.27 -1.86
CA ARG A 114 -14.23 16.11 -2.91
C ARG A 114 -14.01 15.37 -4.21
N VAL A 115 -13.58 14.12 -4.14
CA VAL A 115 -13.24 13.31 -5.32
C VAL A 115 -14.40 12.43 -5.71
N GLY A 116 -15.00 11.72 -4.74
CA GLY A 116 -16.15 10.83 -4.93
C GLY A 116 -17.44 11.58 -5.21
N LYS A 117 -17.57 12.83 -4.75
CA LYS A 117 -18.79 13.65 -4.81
C LYS A 117 -20.00 12.94 -4.19
N GLU A 118 -19.75 12.16 -3.16
CA GLU A 118 -20.76 11.39 -2.45
C GLU A 118 -21.56 12.27 -1.49
N PRO A 119 -22.81 11.88 -1.13
CA PRO A 119 -23.64 12.62 -0.18
C PRO A 119 -22.98 12.67 1.21
N GLN A 120 -22.94 13.86 1.82
CA GLN A 120 -22.25 14.10 3.09
C GLN A 120 -22.74 13.17 4.22
N LYS A 121 -24.05 12.89 4.30
CA LYS A 121 -24.63 12.03 5.33
C LYS A 121 -24.06 10.61 5.24
N GLU A 122 -24.08 10.01 4.05
CA GLU A 122 -23.57 8.66 3.80
C GLU A 122 -22.06 8.56 4.07
N VAL A 123 -21.30 9.59 3.63
CA VAL A 123 -19.87 9.67 3.87
C VAL A 123 -19.58 9.73 5.37
N ARG A 124 -20.33 10.54 6.13
CA ARG A 124 -20.12 10.68 7.57
C ARG A 124 -20.43 9.38 8.32
N GLU A 125 -21.52 8.72 8.02
CA GLU A 125 -21.91 7.43 8.63
C GLU A 125 -20.81 6.38 8.38
N ARG A 126 -20.37 6.23 7.12
CA ARG A 126 -19.28 5.32 6.75
C ARG A 126 -17.97 5.67 7.43
N SER A 127 -17.61 6.95 7.50
CA SER A 127 -16.35 7.39 8.12
C SER A 127 -16.34 7.12 9.62
N LEU A 128 -17.44 7.29 10.32
CA LEU A 128 -17.57 6.92 11.74
C LEU A 128 -17.42 5.40 11.93
N GLN A 129 -18.00 4.59 11.03
CA GLN A 129 -17.83 3.14 11.09
C GLN A 129 -16.35 2.75 10.86
N LEU A 130 -15.69 3.33 9.86
CA LEU A 130 -14.27 3.08 9.60
C LEU A 130 -13.39 3.49 10.79
N LEU A 131 -13.70 4.60 11.46
CA LEU A 131 -13.00 4.99 12.68
C LEU A 131 -13.25 3.99 13.82
N ALA A 132 -14.45 3.44 13.93
CA ALA A 132 -14.75 2.37 14.88
C ALA A 132 -13.93 1.09 14.57
N ASP A 133 -13.87 0.69 13.30
CA ASP A 133 -13.13 -0.50 12.85
C ASP A 133 -11.63 -0.41 13.15
N VAL A 134 -11.06 0.80 13.18
CA VAL A 134 -9.66 1.04 13.56
C VAL A 134 -9.48 1.45 15.03
N GLY A 135 -10.55 1.42 15.86
CA GLY A 135 -10.51 1.74 17.29
C GLY A 135 -10.26 3.23 17.58
N MET A 136 -10.84 4.13 16.77
CA MET A 136 -10.65 5.58 16.87
C MET A 136 -11.98 6.36 17.00
N SER A 137 -13.05 5.70 17.45
CA SER A 137 -14.39 6.31 17.58
C SER A 137 -14.41 7.52 18.51
N ASP A 138 -13.72 7.42 19.65
CA ASP A 138 -13.65 8.46 20.69
C ASP A 138 -12.77 9.66 20.29
N LYS A 139 -12.05 9.56 19.18
CA LYS A 139 -11.13 10.58 18.67
C LYS A 139 -11.62 11.28 17.40
N ALA A 140 -12.88 11.04 16.99
CA ALA A 140 -13.42 11.56 15.72
C ALA A 140 -13.30 13.09 15.58
N ASP A 141 -13.55 13.81 16.65
CA ASP A 141 -13.52 15.30 16.68
C ASP A 141 -12.14 15.88 17.09
N GLU A 142 -11.16 15.03 17.41
CA GLU A 142 -9.80 15.46 17.75
C GLU A 142 -9.00 15.85 16.50
N HIS A 143 -7.93 16.62 16.70
CA HIS A 143 -7.00 16.97 15.63
C HIS A 143 -5.75 16.05 15.66
N PRO A 144 -5.09 15.80 14.52
CA PRO A 144 -3.93 14.90 14.44
C PRO A 144 -2.83 15.19 15.45
N ILE A 145 -2.58 16.45 15.79
CA ILE A 145 -1.55 16.83 16.75
C ILE A 145 -1.76 16.28 18.17
N ARG A 146 -2.98 15.88 18.50
CA ARG A 146 -3.33 15.28 19.81
C ARG A 146 -3.27 13.77 19.82
N LEU A 147 -2.90 13.15 18.70
CA LEU A 147 -2.87 11.70 18.53
C LEU A 147 -1.44 11.18 18.62
N SER A 148 -1.26 9.98 19.21
CA SER A 148 -0.01 9.23 19.10
C SER A 148 0.26 8.83 17.65
N GLY A 149 1.50 8.44 17.32
CA GLY A 149 1.87 7.97 15.99
C GLY A 149 1.01 6.79 15.52
N GLY A 150 0.80 5.78 16.39
CA GLY A 150 -0.06 4.63 16.08
C GLY A 150 -1.53 5.01 15.85
N GLN A 151 -2.05 5.97 16.61
CA GLN A 151 -3.39 6.53 16.40
C GLN A 151 -3.48 7.26 15.06
N GLN A 152 -2.50 8.10 14.72
CA GLN A 152 -2.46 8.78 13.43
C GLN A 152 -2.40 7.80 12.26
N GLN A 153 -1.64 6.72 12.39
CA GLN A 153 -1.55 5.68 11.36
C GLN A 153 -2.87 4.93 11.19
N ARG A 154 -3.56 4.60 12.27
CA ARG A 154 -4.88 3.98 12.20
C ARG A 154 -5.91 4.89 11.53
N VAL A 155 -5.87 6.20 11.79
CA VAL A 155 -6.69 7.18 11.06
C VAL A 155 -6.31 7.25 9.58
N ALA A 156 -5.02 7.19 9.23
CA ALA A 156 -4.57 7.17 7.84
C ALA A 156 -5.07 5.92 7.09
N ILE A 157 -5.15 4.76 7.76
CA ILE A 157 -5.76 3.55 7.22
C ILE A 157 -7.26 3.77 6.96
N ALA A 158 -8.01 4.29 7.95
CA ALA A 158 -9.44 4.60 7.79
C ALA A 158 -9.69 5.57 6.64
N ARG A 159 -8.86 6.62 6.51
CA ARG A 159 -8.91 7.57 5.40
C ARG A 159 -8.69 6.91 4.04
N ALA A 160 -7.74 6.01 3.93
CA ALA A 160 -7.48 5.29 2.69
C ALA A 160 -8.65 4.37 2.30
N LEU A 161 -9.28 3.71 3.28
CA LEU A 161 -10.44 2.83 3.10
C LEU A 161 -11.73 3.60 2.73
N ALA A 162 -11.83 4.89 3.09
CA ALA A 162 -13.04 5.67 2.90
C ALA A 162 -13.49 5.78 1.44
N MET A 163 -12.57 5.70 0.49
CA MET A 163 -12.83 5.66 -0.96
C MET A 163 -13.26 4.28 -1.48
N ARG A 164 -13.38 3.25 -0.63
CA ARG A 164 -13.69 1.86 -1.00
C ARG A 164 -12.76 1.34 -2.11
N PRO A 165 -11.43 1.42 -1.91
CA PRO A 165 -10.48 1.01 -2.92
C PRO A 165 -10.51 -0.51 -3.14
N GLN A 166 -10.18 -0.94 -4.36
CA GLN A 166 -10.01 -2.37 -4.67
C GLN A 166 -8.61 -2.87 -4.29
N VAL A 167 -7.64 -1.96 -4.20
CA VAL A 167 -6.26 -2.25 -3.84
C VAL A 167 -5.79 -1.28 -2.76
N MET A 168 -5.24 -1.81 -1.67
CA MET A 168 -4.58 -1.04 -0.62
C MET A 168 -3.06 -1.19 -0.73
N LEU A 169 -2.38 -0.06 -0.78
CA LEU A 169 -0.92 0.04 -0.84
C LEU A 169 -0.39 0.53 0.51
N PHE A 170 0.53 -0.22 1.12
CA PHE A 170 1.14 0.14 2.40
C PHE A 170 2.65 0.31 2.23
N ASP A 171 3.15 1.53 2.38
CA ASP A 171 4.57 1.89 2.26
C ASP A 171 5.19 2.03 3.65
N GLU A 172 5.75 0.95 4.18
CA GLU A 172 6.39 0.86 5.50
C GLU A 172 5.52 1.47 6.64
N PRO A 173 4.29 1.00 6.84
CA PRO A 173 3.29 1.67 7.69
C PRO A 173 3.66 1.73 9.19
N THR A 174 4.66 0.98 9.63
CA THR A 174 5.08 0.89 11.04
C THR A 174 6.45 1.50 11.33
N SER A 175 7.23 1.84 10.29
CA SER A 175 8.65 2.22 10.46
C SER A 175 8.86 3.60 11.13
N ALA A 176 7.83 4.43 11.25
CA ALA A 176 7.85 5.70 11.98
C ALA A 176 7.22 5.61 13.38
N LEU A 177 6.95 4.40 13.88
CA LEU A 177 6.28 4.16 15.15
C LEU A 177 7.24 3.62 16.20
N ASP A 178 6.96 3.98 17.46
CA ASP A 178 7.57 3.31 18.59
C ASP A 178 7.15 1.83 18.64
N PRO A 179 8.04 0.90 19.07
CA PRO A 179 7.75 -0.53 19.08
C PRO A 179 6.45 -0.93 19.81
N GLU A 180 6.08 -0.20 20.84
CA GLU A 180 4.85 -0.44 21.61
C GLU A 180 3.58 -0.19 20.79
N LEU A 181 3.63 0.71 19.79
CA LEU A 181 2.49 1.11 18.97
C LEU A 181 2.34 0.27 17.68
N ILE A 182 3.38 -0.47 17.30
CA ILE A 182 3.39 -1.30 16.08
C ILE A 182 2.27 -2.33 16.11
N HIS A 183 2.08 -3.01 17.24
CA HIS A 183 1.09 -4.07 17.37
C HIS A 183 -0.35 -3.63 17.07
N GLU A 184 -0.72 -2.41 17.46
CA GLU A 184 -2.06 -1.87 17.22
C GLU A 184 -2.33 -1.68 15.71
N VAL A 185 -1.34 -1.19 14.98
CA VAL A 185 -1.44 -0.96 13.52
C VAL A 185 -1.45 -2.30 12.78
N LEU A 186 -0.56 -3.23 13.14
CA LEU A 186 -0.51 -4.56 12.53
C LEU A 186 -1.80 -5.35 12.78
N ALA A 187 -2.43 -5.21 13.96
CA ALA A 187 -3.72 -5.84 14.24
C ALA A 187 -4.84 -5.31 13.33
N VAL A 188 -4.85 -4.02 13.02
CA VAL A 188 -5.79 -3.46 12.03
C VAL A 188 -5.52 -4.02 10.64
N MET A 189 -4.26 -4.04 10.19
CA MET A 189 -3.88 -4.57 8.88
C MET A 189 -4.20 -6.05 8.74
N LYS A 190 -4.02 -6.85 9.82
CA LYS A 190 -4.39 -8.25 9.84
C LYS A 190 -5.90 -8.45 9.64
N ARG A 191 -6.74 -7.72 10.37
CA ARG A 191 -8.20 -7.80 10.16
C ARG A 191 -8.60 -7.46 8.72
N LEU A 192 -7.92 -6.52 8.08
CA LEU A 192 -8.16 -6.21 6.67
C LEU A 192 -7.75 -7.37 5.74
N ALA A 193 -6.62 -8.01 6.01
CA ALA A 193 -6.15 -9.18 5.29
C ALA A 193 -7.13 -10.37 5.43
N ASP A 194 -7.54 -10.67 6.66
CA ASP A 194 -8.45 -11.79 6.98
C ASP A 194 -9.84 -11.64 6.32
N SER A 195 -10.27 -10.41 6.04
CA SER A 195 -11.54 -10.16 5.38
C SER A 195 -11.57 -10.62 3.91
N HIS A 196 -10.41 -10.84 3.28
CA HIS A 196 -10.22 -11.15 1.86
C HIS A 196 -10.99 -10.24 0.87
N SER A 197 -11.55 -9.15 1.38
CA SER A 197 -12.35 -8.22 0.58
C SER A 197 -11.51 -7.18 -0.15
N THR A 198 -10.25 -7.00 0.28
CA THR A 198 -9.35 -5.98 -0.24
C THR A 198 -8.02 -6.61 -0.60
N THR A 199 -7.56 -6.37 -1.83
CA THR A 199 -6.20 -6.75 -2.25
C THR A 199 -5.20 -5.82 -1.58
N MET A 200 -4.11 -6.38 -1.05
CA MET A 200 -3.11 -5.61 -0.32
C MET A 200 -1.71 -5.80 -0.92
N ILE A 201 -0.98 -4.71 -1.10
CA ILE A 201 0.45 -4.73 -1.41
C ILE A 201 1.16 -3.99 -0.28
N VAL A 202 1.98 -4.70 0.47
CA VAL A 202 2.58 -4.21 1.71
C VAL A 202 4.10 -4.23 1.61
N VAL A 203 4.72 -3.07 1.63
CA VAL A 203 6.17 -2.94 1.85
C VAL A 203 6.39 -2.89 3.36
N THR A 204 7.12 -3.86 3.91
CA THR A 204 7.35 -3.91 5.37
C THR A 204 8.64 -4.65 5.71
N HIS A 205 9.18 -4.37 6.89
CA HIS A 205 10.24 -5.11 7.55
C HIS A 205 9.73 -6.03 8.67
N GLU A 206 8.42 -6.03 8.93
CA GLU A 206 7.77 -6.85 9.96
C GLU A 206 7.58 -8.29 9.45
N MET A 207 8.64 -9.10 9.55
CA MET A 207 8.64 -10.46 9.00
C MET A 207 7.65 -11.40 9.71
N GLY A 208 7.40 -11.19 11.00
CA GLY A 208 6.36 -11.92 11.75
C GLY A 208 4.97 -11.69 11.16
N PHE A 209 4.62 -10.43 10.92
CA PHE A 209 3.37 -10.05 10.24
C PHE A 209 3.30 -10.64 8.82
N ALA A 210 4.38 -10.49 8.03
CA ALA A 210 4.45 -11.03 6.68
C ALA A 210 4.17 -12.52 6.64
N ARG A 211 4.77 -13.30 7.57
CA ARG A 211 4.57 -14.75 7.69
C ARG A 211 3.12 -15.13 7.99
N GLU A 212 2.42 -14.30 8.75
CA GLU A 212 1.06 -14.59 9.21
C GLU A 212 -0.01 -14.26 8.16
N VAL A 213 0.16 -13.15 7.41
CA VAL A 213 -0.91 -12.62 6.55
C VAL A 213 -0.65 -12.73 5.05
N ALA A 214 0.60 -12.90 4.62
CA ALA A 214 0.91 -12.88 3.20
C ALA A 214 0.41 -14.13 2.49
N SER A 215 -0.31 -13.94 1.39
CA SER A 215 -0.58 -15.00 0.41
C SER A 215 0.69 -15.32 -0.39
N ARG A 216 1.47 -14.26 -0.69
CA ARG A 216 2.73 -14.33 -1.42
C ARG A 216 3.68 -13.25 -0.94
N MET A 217 4.98 -13.57 -0.93
CA MET A 217 6.05 -12.65 -0.62
C MET A 217 6.95 -12.45 -1.85
N CYS A 218 7.45 -11.23 -2.04
CA CYS A 218 8.33 -10.86 -3.15
C CYS A 218 9.61 -10.22 -2.60
N PHE A 219 10.75 -10.86 -2.82
CA PHE A 219 12.06 -10.33 -2.44
C PHE A 219 12.59 -9.38 -3.51
N PHE A 220 12.74 -8.12 -3.14
CA PHE A 220 13.31 -7.07 -3.99
C PHE A 220 14.82 -6.97 -3.80
N HIS A 221 15.54 -7.05 -4.90
CA HIS A 221 16.99 -6.89 -4.95
C HIS A 221 17.38 -6.15 -6.23
N ASP A 222 18.19 -5.10 -6.11
CA ASP A 222 18.73 -4.31 -7.22
C ASP A 222 17.67 -3.91 -8.29
N GLY A 223 16.52 -3.44 -7.83
CA GLY A 223 15.45 -2.96 -8.70
C GLY A 223 14.63 -4.05 -9.39
N ARG A 224 14.73 -5.31 -8.96
CA ARG A 224 14.01 -6.47 -9.53
C ARG A 224 13.35 -7.30 -8.43
N ILE A 225 12.33 -8.06 -8.82
CA ILE A 225 11.83 -9.17 -8.00
C ILE A 225 12.77 -10.35 -8.25
N LEU A 226 13.67 -10.62 -7.31
CA LEU A 226 14.65 -11.69 -7.43
C LEU A 226 14.03 -13.05 -7.13
N GLU A 227 13.12 -13.09 -6.15
CA GLU A 227 12.44 -14.32 -5.74
C GLU A 227 11.03 -14.01 -5.26
N GLN A 228 10.10 -14.91 -5.52
CA GLN A 228 8.74 -14.83 -5.00
C GLN A 228 8.21 -16.22 -4.67
N GLY A 229 7.37 -16.30 -3.65
CA GLY A 229 6.79 -17.57 -3.20
C GLY A 229 5.87 -17.37 -2.01
N THR A 230 5.32 -18.47 -1.48
CA THR A 230 4.57 -18.41 -0.22
C THR A 230 5.50 -18.10 0.94
N PRO A 231 4.99 -17.56 2.06
CA PRO A 231 5.80 -17.36 3.27
C PRO A 231 6.56 -18.63 3.67
N GLU A 232 5.88 -19.78 3.66
CA GLU A 232 6.48 -21.06 4.03
C GLU A 232 7.69 -21.42 3.15
N GLN A 233 7.58 -21.23 1.84
CA GLN A 233 8.68 -21.49 0.89
C GLN A 233 9.87 -20.58 1.16
N LEU A 234 9.64 -19.28 1.29
CA LEU A 234 10.72 -18.31 1.46
C LEU A 234 11.41 -18.39 2.82
N PHE A 235 10.67 -18.69 3.89
CA PHE A 235 11.25 -18.82 5.23
C PHE A 235 11.96 -20.16 5.46
N SER A 236 11.51 -21.25 4.83
CA SER A 236 12.09 -22.58 5.06
C SER A 236 13.17 -22.97 4.04
N ALA A 237 13.00 -22.58 2.77
CA ALA A 237 13.87 -23.02 1.68
C ALA A 237 13.99 -21.93 0.58
N PRO A 238 14.54 -20.74 0.88
CA PRO A 238 14.76 -19.73 -0.14
C PRO A 238 15.72 -20.25 -1.22
N ALA A 239 15.33 -20.07 -2.48
CA ALA A 239 16.12 -20.54 -3.62
C ALA A 239 17.34 -19.62 -3.89
N SER A 240 17.19 -18.31 -3.65
CA SER A 240 18.26 -17.34 -3.85
C SER A 240 19.17 -17.22 -2.63
N PRO A 241 20.49 -17.28 -2.79
CA PRO A 241 21.43 -16.99 -1.71
C PRO A 241 21.26 -15.58 -1.12
N GLU A 242 20.84 -14.62 -1.92
CA GLU A 242 20.57 -13.23 -1.51
C GLU A 242 19.37 -13.17 -0.57
N THR A 243 18.26 -13.87 -0.91
CA THR A 243 17.06 -13.99 -0.09
C THR A 243 17.41 -14.65 1.24
N LYS A 244 18.15 -15.76 1.22
CA LYS A 244 18.60 -16.47 2.41
C LYS A 244 19.40 -15.56 3.34
N ARG A 245 20.43 -14.90 2.81
CA ARG A 245 21.28 -13.98 3.59
C ARG A 245 20.49 -12.83 4.21
N PHE A 246 19.45 -12.34 3.50
CA PHE A 246 18.61 -11.28 4.04
C PHE A 246 17.74 -11.80 5.19
N LEU A 247 17.07 -12.94 5.00
CA LEU A 247 16.21 -13.53 6.03
C LEU A 247 16.99 -13.94 7.27
N ASP A 248 18.16 -14.58 7.12
CA ASP A 248 19.07 -14.95 8.23
C ASP A 248 19.53 -13.73 9.07
N ALA A 249 19.49 -12.52 8.50
CA ALA A 249 19.91 -11.29 9.20
C ALA A 249 18.76 -10.56 9.91
N VAL A 250 17.48 -10.87 9.58
CA VAL A 250 16.32 -10.14 10.12
C VAL A 250 15.39 -11.01 10.97
N ILE A 251 15.62 -12.32 11.01
CA ILE A 251 14.92 -13.31 11.86
C ILE A 251 15.86 -13.73 12.98
#